data_5cf390232b469d64433aa6264a9f10da
#
_entry.id   5cf390232b469d64433aa6264a9f10da
#
_cell.length_a   1.000
_cell.length_b   1.000
_cell.length_c   1.000
_cell.angle_alpha   90.00
_cell.angle_beta   90.00
_cell.angle_gamma   90.00
#
_symmetry.space_group_name_H-M   'P 1'
#
loop_
_entity.id
_entity.type
_entity.pdbx_description
1 polymer ?
#
loop_
_entity_poly.entity_id
_entity_poly.type
_entity_poly.pdbx_seq_one_letter_code
_entity_poly.pdbx_strand_id
1 'polypeptide(L)'
;MNTVTTETWEGRALEALQRAGYRRGGARTAVIEAIARHDCAVTALDLEEEMRGGEAGVGRASVYRALEQLEGLGLVQRIEVCRGTAGFERVDPTGHHHHHAICRDCGRMVPFEDPRLEKALEHVAGAMSFDVTEHDVVLRGLCDRCAN
;
A
#
# COMPACT_ATOMS: atom_id res chain seq x y z
N MET A 1 30.80 -4.13 -16.56
CA MET A 1 29.60 -4.96 -16.31
C MET A 1 28.80 -4.24 -15.25
N ASN A 2 27.76 -3.51 -15.67
CA ASN A 2 26.81 -2.91 -14.70
C ASN A 2 25.88 -3.99 -14.20
N THR A 3 26.14 -4.47 -13.00
CA THR A 3 25.17 -5.23 -12.25
C THR A 3 24.05 -4.25 -11.89
N VAL A 4 22.96 -4.24 -12.64
CA VAL A 4 21.71 -3.62 -12.21
C VAL A 4 21.24 -4.49 -11.06
N THR A 5 21.64 -4.12 -9.85
CA THR A 5 21.03 -4.63 -8.63
C THR A 5 19.60 -4.14 -8.70
N THR A 6 18.64 -5.03 -8.91
CA THR A 6 17.21 -4.70 -8.81
C THR A 6 16.99 -4.37 -7.35
N GLU A 7 17.04 -3.07 -7.05
CA GLU A 7 16.87 -2.58 -5.68
C GLU A 7 15.46 -2.90 -5.25
N THR A 8 15.34 -3.75 -4.23
CA THR A 8 14.03 -4.14 -3.69
C THR A 8 13.34 -2.95 -3.05
N TRP A 9 12.01 -2.98 -2.99
CA TRP A 9 11.25 -1.94 -2.28
C TRP A 9 11.70 -1.83 -0.80
N GLU A 10 11.98 -2.96 -0.14
CA GLU A 10 12.50 -2.99 1.23
C GLU A 10 13.81 -2.24 1.37
N GLY A 11 14.74 -2.46 0.44
CA GLY A 11 16.02 -1.77 0.41
C GLY A 11 15.84 -0.26 0.30
N ARG A 12 15.01 0.19 -0.64
CA ARG A 12 14.67 1.62 -0.81
C ARG A 12 14.01 2.21 0.44
N ALA A 13 13.10 1.47 1.07
CA ALA A 13 12.41 1.92 2.28
C ALA A 13 13.39 2.10 3.45
N LEU A 14 14.27 1.14 3.67
CA LEU A 14 15.30 1.21 4.72
C LEU A 14 16.28 2.37 4.50
N GLU A 15 16.71 2.58 3.26
CA GLU A 15 17.60 3.70 2.91
C GLU A 15 16.92 5.06 3.07
N ALA A 16 15.65 5.19 2.65
CA ALA A 16 14.89 6.43 2.79
C ALA A 16 14.69 6.80 4.27
N LEU A 17 14.38 5.83 5.11
CA LEU A 17 14.28 6.03 6.56
C LEU A 17 15.60 6.47 7.15
N GLN A 18 16.71 5.85 6.76
CA GLN A 18 18.04 6.22 7.22
C GLN A 18 18.42 7.65 6.80
N ARG A 19 18.15 8.02 5.54
CA ARG A 19 18.36 9.40 5.04
C ARG A 19 17.51 10.43 5.77
N ALA A 20 16.30 10.06 6.18
CA ALA A 20 15.42 10.90 6.99
C ALA A 20 15.82 10.98 8.48
N GLY A 21 16.92 10.34 8.89
CA GLY A 21 17.45 10.40 10.26
C GLY A 21 16.83 9.38 11.21
N TYR A 22 16.02 8.44 10.72
CA TYR A 22 15.48 7.38 11.56
C TYR A 22 16.52 6.28 11.81
N ARG A 23 16.68 5.90 13.06
CA ARG A 23 17.56 4.77 13.41
C ARG A 23 16.97 3.46 12.91
N ARG A 24 17.81 2.53 12.49
CA ARG A 24 17.39 1.15 12.24
C ARG A 24 16.81 0.57 13.53
N GLY A 25 15.55 0.12 13.46
CA GLY A 25 14.87 -0.47 14.61
C GLY A 25 14.16 -1.74 14.16
N GLY A 26 14.19 -2.78 15.03
CA GLY A 26 13.57 -4.06 14.70
C GLY A 26 12.09 -3.96 14.32
N ALA A 27 11.33 -3.09 14.99
CA ALA A 27 9.93 -2.87 14.68
C ALA A 27 9.69 -2.32 13.26
N ARG A 28 10.47 -1.30 12.84
CA ARG A 28 10.33 -0.74 11.47
C ARG A 28 10.72 -1.74 10.40
N THR A 29 11.83 -2.44 10.61
CA THR A 29 12.27 -3.48 9.69
C THR A 29 11.21 -4.57 9.55
N ALA A 30 10.65 -5.05 10.66
CA ALA A 30 9.59 -6.06 10.64
C ALA A 30 8.32 -5.58 9.90
N VAL A 31 7.94 -4.31 10.06
CA VAL A 31 6.79 -3.73 9.32
C VAL A 31 7.09 -3.65 7.82
N ILE A 32 8.29 -3.22 7.42
CA ILE A 32 8.71 -3.16 6.02
C ILE A 32 8.68 -4.56 5.39
N GLU A 33 9.26 -5.54 6.05
CA GLU A 33 9.26 -6.93 5.58
C GLU A 33 7.85 -7.52 5.51
N ALA A 34 6.97 -7.17 6.45
CA ALA A 34 5.57 -7.60 6.42
C ALA A 34 4.83 -7.00 5.22
N ILE A 35 4.93 -5.68 5.00
CA ILE A 35 4.31 -5.01 3.83
C ILE A 35 4.86 -5.59 2.52
N ALA A 36 6.14 -5.89 2.44
CA ALA A 36 6.77 -6.41 1.23
C ALA A 36 6.21 -7.78 0.77
N ARG A 37 5.61 -8.54 1.68
CA ARG A 37 4.96 -9.81 1.36
C ARG A 37 3.58 -9.66 0.73
N HIS A 38 2.98 -8.47 0.78
CA HIS A 38 1.66 -8.21 0.24
C HIS A 38 1.74 -7.55 -1.14
N ASP A 39 1.00 -8.06 -2.09
CA ASP A 39 0.90 -7.49 -3.45
C ASP A 39 -0.21 -6.42 -3.55
N CYS A 40 -0.99 -6.25 -2.51
CA CYS A 40 -2.08 -5.28 -2.40
C CYS A 40 -2.05 -4.63 -1.01
N ALA A 41 -2.95 -3.67 -0.78
CA ALA A 41 -3.04 -2.99 0.49
C ALA A 41 -3.34 -3.96 1.65
N VAL A 42 -2.71 -3.71 2.78
CA VAL A 42 -2.86 -4.46 4.03
C VAL A 42 -3.21 -3.49 5.16
N THR A 43 -4.09 -3.89 6.07
CA THR A 43 -4.43 -3.03 7.21
C THR A 43 -3.37 -3.09 8.30
N ALA A 44 -3.31 -2.05 9.14
CA ALA A 44 -2.41 -2.06 10.30
C ALA A 44 -2.75 -3.20 11.28
N LEU A 45 -4.02 -3.60 11.35
CA LEU A 45 -4.46 -4.72 12.18
C LEU A 45 -3.95 -6.05 11.65
N ASP A 46 -4.04 -6.28 10.33
CA ASP A 46 -3.51 -7.49 9.71
C ASP A 46 -2.00 -7.60 9.92
N LEU A 47 -1.27 -6.49 9.75
CA LEU A 47 0.17 -6.44 10.03
C LEU A 47 0.49 -6.74 11.49
N GLU A 48 -0.29 -6.18 12.43
CA GLU A 48 -0.14 -6.47 13.86
C GLU A 48 -0.34 -7.96 14.16
N GLU A 49 -1.38 -8.56 13.56
CA GLU A 49 -1.67 -9.99 13.74
C GLU A 49 -0.58 -10.89 13.17
N GLU A 50 -0.07 -10.58 11.99
CA GLU A 50 1.05 -11.32 11.38
C GLU A 50 2.32 -11.27 12.22
N MET A 51 2.58 -10.12 12.87
CA MET A 51 3.79 -9.91 13.67
C MET A 51 3.65 -10.33 15.13
N ARG A 52 2.45 -10.62 15.61
CA ARG A 52 2.19 -10.98 17.03
C ARG A 52 2.92 -12.24 17.47
N GLY A 53 3.16 -13.19 16.57
CA GLY A 53 3.88 -14.45 16.83
C GLY A 53 5.37 -14.41 16.51
N GLY A 54 5.91 -13.28 16.03
CA GLY A 54 7.31 -13.14 15.64
C GLY A 54 8.23 -12.79 16.80
N GLU A 55 9.53 -13.08 16.63
CA GLU A 55 10.58 -12.77 17.64
C GLU A 55 10.67 -11.28 18.00
N ALA A 56 10.22 -10.38 17.12
CA ALA A 56 10.32 -8.94 17.30
C ALA A 56 9.27 -8.34 18.24
N GLY A 57 8.18 -9.05 18.57
CA GLY A 57 7.14 -8.61 19.51
C GLY A 57 6.63 -7.19 19.23
N VAL A 58 6.31 -6.87 17.96
CA VAL A 58 5.96 -5.51 17.53
C VAL A 58 4.55 -5.15 18.00
N GLY A 59 4.43 -4.16 18.88
CA GLY A 59 3.13 -3.69 19.35
C GLY A 59 2.45 -2.73 18.38
N ARG A 60 1.14 -2.58 18.52
CA ARG A 60 0.26 -1.72 17.70
C ARG A 60 0.83 -0.32 17.47
N ALA A 61 1.24 0.37 18.54
CA ALA A 61 1.77 1.72 18.44
C ALA A 61 3.02 1.81 17.55
N SER A 62 3.86 0.77 17.55
CA SER A 62 5.05 0.70 16.72
C SER A 62 4.70 0.46 15.25
N VAL A 63 3.67 -0.35 14.97
CA VAL A 63 3.14 -0.56 13.61
C VAL A 63 2.65 0.76 13.04
N TYR A 64 1.76 1.46 13.75
CA TYR A 64 1.21 2.75 13.28
C TYR A 64 2.30 3.80 13.06
N ARG A 65 3.26 3.93 14.00
CA ARG A 65 4.39 4.87 13.82
C ARG A 65 5.24 4.55 12.60
N ALA A 66 5.49 3.27 12.32
CA ALA A 66 6.22 2.87 11.13
C ALA A 66 5.45 3.21 9.85
N LEU A 67 4.14 2.92 9.82
CA LEU A 67 3.27 3.25 8.68
C LEU A 67 3.21 4.75 8.42
N GLU A 68 3.05 5.58 9.45
CA GLU A 68 3.05 7.05 9.32
C GLU A 68 4.38 7.58 8.76
N GLN A 69 5.51 7.00 9.18
CA GLN A 69 6.82 7.38 8.67
C GLN A 69 6.99 6.99 7.20
N LEU A 70 6.57 5.78 6.84
CA LEU A 70 6.64 5.29 5.45
C LEU A 70 5.70 6.10 4.53
N GLU A 71 4.50 6.44 4.99
CA GLU A 71 3.55 7.29 4.28
C GLU A 71 4.12 8.70 4.08
N GLY A 72 4.67 9.30 5.14
CA GLY A 72 5.30 10.63 5.09
C GLY A 72 6.51 10.71 4.14
N LEU A 73 7.17 9.59 3.87
CA LEU A 73 8.26 9.48 2.90
C LEU A 73 7.78 9.05 1.51
N GLY A 74 6.48 8.88 1.28
CA GLY A 74 5.91 8.47 0.00
C GLY A 74 6.26 7.02 -0.40
N LEU A 75 6.61 6.18 0.56
CA LEU A 75 6.97 4.77 0.33
C LEU A 75 5.77 3.84 0.36
N VAL A 76 4.75 4.23 1.10
CA VAL A 76 3.43 3.59 1.08
C VAL A 76 2.36 4.64 0.83
N GLN A 77 1.27 4.21 0.24
CA GLN A 77 0.05 5.01 0.12
C GLN A 77 -1.06 4.42 1.00
N ARG A 78 -1.90 5.33 1.47
CA ARG A 78 -3.05 5.00 2.31
C ARG A 78 -4.31 4.90 1.46
N ILE A 79 -5.06 3.82 1.65
CA ILE A 79 -6.32 3.56 0.96
C ILE A 79 -7.41 3.37 2.01
N GLU A 80 -8.52 4.05 1.87
CA GLU A 80 -9.68 3.81 2.73
C GLU A 80 -10.39 2.51 2.35
N VAL A 81 -10.32 1.51 3.22
CA VAL A 81 -10.91 0.19 2.99
C VAL A 81 -12.41 0.22 3.28
N CYS A 82 -12.80 0.29 4.54
CA CYS A 82 -14.20 0.32 5.00
C CYS A 82 -14.30 1.04 6.34
N ARG A 83 -15.37 1.81 6.54
CA ARG A 83 -15.75 2.38 7.85
C ARG A 83 -14.62 3.06 8.61
N GLY A 84 -13.79 3.82 7.91
CA GLY A 84 -12.64 4.50 8.52
C GLY A 84 -11.41 3.63 8.76
N THR A 85 -11.41 2.38 8.30
CA THR A 85 -10.23 1.52 8.32
C THR A 85 -9.36 1.83 7.11
N ALA A 86 -8.07 2.10 7.34
CA ALA A 86 -7.10 2.33 6.28
C ALA A 86 -6.33 1.05 5.96
N GLY A 87 -6.12 0.81 4.66
CA GLY A 87 -5.10 -0.09 4.14
C GLY A 87 -3.88 0.70 3.70
N PHE A 88 -2.74 0.04 3.67
CA PHE A 88 -1.45 0.60 3.25
C PHE A 88 -0.82 -0.32 2.23
N GLU A 89 -0.36 0.24 1.12
CA GLU A 89 0.34 -0.51 0.10
C GLU A 89 1.60 0.20 -0.38
N ARG A 90 2.51 -0.57 -0.95
CA ARG A 90 3.75 -0.03 -1.50
C ARG A 90 3.49 0.90 -2.68
N VAL A 91 4.17 2.03 -2.71
CA VAL A 91 4.21 2.90 -3.89
C VAL A 91 5.24 2.36 -4.87
N ASP A 92 4.82 2.13 -6.12
CA ASP A 92 5.73 1.77 -7.20
C ASP A 92 6.39 3.03 -7.77
N PRO A 93 7.72 3.15 -7.72
CA PRO A 93 8.42 4.31 -8.22
C PRO A 93 8.34 4.47 -9.74
N THR A 94 7.94 3.42 -10.47
CA THR A 94 7.74 3.48 -11.94
C THR A 94 6.39 4.10 -12.32
N GLY A 95 5.53 4.39 -11.33
CA GLY A 95 4.18 4.90 -11.56
C GLY A 95 3.16 3.83 -11.95
N HIS A 96 3.58 2.55 -11.95
CA HIS A 96 2.63 1.46 -12.13
C HIS A 96 1.70 1.39 -10.91
N HIS A 97 0.42 1.42 -11.14
CA HIS A 97 -0.60 1.37 -10.09
C HIS A 97 -1.71 0.41 -10.48
N HIS A 98 -2.45 -0.03 -9.50
CA HIS A 98 -3.67 -0.80 -9.67
C HIS A 98 -4.82 -0.16 -8.88
N HIS A 99 -6.00 -0.51 -9.23
CA HIS A 99 -7.22 -0.10 -8.56
C HIS A 99 -7.71 -1.21 -7.62
N HIS A 100 -8.68 -0.90 -6.78
CA HIS A 100 -9.13 -1.81 -5.73
C HIS A 100 -10.63 -2.08 -5.81
N ALA A 101 -11.01 -3.35 -5.66
CA ALA A 101 -12.37 -3.76 -5.33
C ALA A 101 -12.42 -4.23 -3.88
N ILE A 102 -13.29 -3.65 -3.08
CA ILE A 102 -13.37 -3.88 -1.63
C ILE A 102 -14.72 -4.44 -1.25
N CYS A 103 -14.71 -5.58 -0.59
CA CYS A 103 -15.92 -6.16 -0.01
C CYS A 103 -16.29 -5.44 1.29
N ARG A 104 -17.52 -4.90 1.34
CA ARG A 104 -18.03 -4.20 2.53
C ARG A 104 -18.33 -5.11 3.71
N ASP A 105 -18.49 -6.39 3.47
CA ASP A 105 -18.84 -7.38 4.49
C ASP A 105 -17.59 -8.00 5.12
N CYS A 106 -16.74 -8.65 4.33
CA CYS A 106 -15.56 -9.35 4.85
C CYS A 106 -14.24 -8.57 4.76
N GLY A 107 -14.24 -7.35 4.17
CA GLY A 107 -13.04 -6.52 4.04
C GLY A 107 -12.04 -7.00 2.97
N ARG A 108 -12.34 -8.09 2.23
CA ARG A 108 -11.46 -8.58 1.17
C ARG A 108 -11.17 -7.49 0.15
N MET A 109 -9.90 -7.25 -0.12
CA MET A 109 -9.43 -6.38 -1.18
C MET A 109 -8.92 -7.20 -2.36
N VAL A 110 -9.28 -6.77 -3.57
CA VAL A 110 -8.83 -7.39 -4.82
C VAL A 110 -8.28 -6.29 -5.71
N PRO A 111 -6.99 -6.35 -6.08
CA PRO A 111 -6.44 -5.42 -7.04
C PRO A 111 -6.97 -5.73 -8.43
N PHE A 112 -7.15 -4.69 -9.24
CA PHE A 112 -7.50 -4.83 -10.65
C PHE A 112 -6.87 -3.74 -11.49
N GLU A 113 -6.65 -4.04 -12.76
CA GLU A 113 -6.20 -3.12 -13.79
C GLU A 113 -7.08 -3.33 -15.04
N ASP A 114 -7.48 -2.26 -15.68
CA ASP A 114 -8.22 -2.32 -16.95
C ASP A 114 -7.80 -1.17 -17.86
N PRO A 115 -7.10 -1.46 -18.97
CA PRO A 115 -6.66 -0.43 -19.91
C PRO A 115 -7.81 0.40 -20.50
N ARG A 116 -9.04 -0.12 -20.54
CA ARG A 116 -10.22 0.62 -21.00
C ARG A 116 -10.66 1.66 -19.99
N LEU A 117 -10.53 1.32 -18.68
CA LEU A 117 -10.79 2.27 -17.59
C LEU A 117 -9.79 3.42 -17.65
N GLU A 118 -8.50 3.13 -17.82
CA GLU A 118 -7.44 4.15 -17.93
C GLU A 118 -7.75 5.13 -19.09
N LYS A 119 -8.07 4.60 -20.28
CA LYS A 119 -8.45 5.43 -21.43
C LYS A 119 -9.70 6.26 -21.19
N ALA A 120 -10.68 5.73 -20.45
CA ALA A 120 -11.89 6.47 -20.11
C ALA A 120 -11.58 7.63 -19.16
N LEU A 121 -10.72 7.42 -18.18
CA LEU A 121 -10.27 8.48 -17.25
C LEU A 121 -9.47 9.57 -17.97
N GLU A 122 -8.55 9.19 -18.86
CA GLU A 122 -7.82 10.14 -19.72
C GLU A 122 -8.77 10.97 -20.60
N HIS A 123 -9.78 10.33 -21.19
CA HIS A 123 -10.78 11.02 -22.00
C HIS A 123 -11.58 12.04 -21.17
N VAL A 124 -12.01 11.66 -19.97
CA VAL A 124 -12.75 12.56 -19.05
C VAL A 124 -11.87 13.73 -18.64
N ALA A 125 -10.63 13.48 -18.27
CA ALA A 125 -9.68 14.54 -17.92
C ALA A 125 -9.45 15.53 -19.05
N GLY A 126 -9.26 15.01 -20.27
CA GLY A 126 -9.12 15.83 -21.48
C GLY A 126 -10.35 16.67 -21.78
N ALA A 127 -11.55 16.10 -21.62
CA ALA A 127 -12.80 16.84 -21.84
C ALA A 127 -13.00 17.98 -20.83
N MET A 128 -12.43 17.85 -19.63
CA MET A 128 -12.45 18.91 -18.61
C MET A 128 -11.24 19.89 -18.71
N SER A 129 -10.33 19.66 -19.64
CA SER A 129 -9.04 20.38 -19.72
C SER A 129 -8.27 20.34 -18.38
N PHE A 130 -8.30 19.19 -17.73
CA PHE A 130 -7.68 18.97 -16.42
C PHE A 130 -6.42 18.13 -16.56
N ASP A 131 -5.31 18.62 -16.04
CA ASP A 131 -4.04 17.88 -15.99
C ASP A 131 -4.02 16.96 -14.77
N VAL A 132 -4.37 15.69 -14.99
CA VAL A 132 -4.45 14.68 -13.94
C VAL A 132 -3.06 14.06 -13.73
N THR A 133 -2.50 14.23 -12.55
CA THR A 133 -1.18 13.68 -12.18
C THR A 133 -1.29 12.32 -11.50
N GLU A 134 -2.42 12.03 -10.84
CA GLU A 134 -2.70 10.77 -10.16
C GLU A 134 -4.20 10.53 -10.08
N HIS A 135 -4.60 9.28 -9.98
CA HIS A 135 -6.00 8.90 -9.78
C HIS A 135 -6.12 7.55 -9.08
N ASP A 136 -7.20 7.38 -8.33
CA ASP A 136 -7.56 6.14 -7.66
C ASP A 136 -9.00 5.75 -7.99
N VAL A 137 -9.23 4.46 -8.26
CA VAL A 137 -10.58 3.91 -8.41
C VAL A 137 -10.80 2.82 -7.39
N VAL A 138 -11.82 3.01 -6.57
CA VAL A 138 -12.19 2.04 -5.55
C VAL A 138 -13.64 1.61 -5.75
N LEU A 139 -13.83 0.34 -6.11
CA LEU A 139 -15.14 -0.29 -6.22
C LEU A 139 -15.50 -0.90 -4.86
N ARG A 140 -16.67 -0.57 -4.33
CA ARG A 140 -17.17 -1.10 -3.05
C ARG A 140 -18.46 -1.86 -3.25
N GLY A 141 -18.48 -3.13 -2.82
CA GLY A 141 -19.64 -4.00 -2.98
C GLY A 141 -19.52 -5.24 -2.13
N LEU A 142 -20.10 -6.35 -2.59
CA LEU A 142 -19.96 -7.67 -1.97
C LEU A 142 -19.13 -8.56 -2.90
N CYS A 143 -18.20 -9.32 -2.32
CA CYS A 143 -17.48 -10.33 -3.08
C CYS A 143 -18.36 -11.57 -3.34
N ASP A 144 -17.89 -12.45 -4.20
CA ASP A 144 -18.54 -13.70 -4.59
C ASP A 144 -18.95 -14.60 -3.39
N ARG A 145 -18.20 -14.52 -2.30
CA ARG A 145 -18.48 -15.28 -1.08
C ARG A 145 -19.53 -14.62 -0.16
N CYS A 146 -19.67 -13.31 -0.24
CA CYS A 146 -20.59 -12.54 0.62
C CYS A 146 -21.87 -12.11 -0.11
N ALA A 147 -21.94 -12.28 -1.42
CA ALA A 147 -23.10 -11.92 -2.23
C ALA A 147 -24.20 -13.00 -2.26
N ASN A 148 -23.95 -14.20 -1.71
CA ASN A 148 -24.90 -15.31 -1.65
C ASN A 148 -25.55 -15.43 -0.27
#